data_09d62e54690e261a314fc447ac7dc8b9
#
_entry.id   09d62e54690e261a314fc447ac7dc8b9
#
_cell.length_a   1.000
_cell.length_b   1.000
_cell.length_c   1.000
_cell.angle_alpha   90.00
_cell.angle_beta   90.00
_cell.angle_gamma   90.00
#
_symmetry.space_group_name_H-M   'P 1'
#
loop_
_entity.id
_entity.type
_entity.pdbx_description
1 polymer ?
#
loop_
_entity_poly.entity_id
_entity_poly.type
_entity_poly.pdbx_seq_one_letter_code
_entity_poly.pdbx_strand_id
1 'polypeptide(L)'
;MVNLKAKLPAAWIRGLKRQVTTTGLEASAALARAGMLAGARGRGSIFTLHHVRPKQSLAFQPSGHLEVTPEFLADAIERLSADGYAFVPLDEVPERLANPTGQPFAAFTLDDGYRNNAEHALPVFEKYGVPFTVFVARGFAERTHSMWWETMADLIGRERELSFDFGNGPERIELGCEEQKFDAFDRFADLVFRDDEASAVSRMDALVRCHGIDPLQMTADLTMDRAELRELSRHKLATLGAHTISHRAVGRLSEAQARAEMSSSADYVEELTGIRPTTIAYPYGTRKAVGERDYRIARDLGFSVAVTTQPGTICEKWLTRLTGLPRISLNGHYQRARYVSALASGIPFKLAR
;
A
#
# COMPACT_ATOMS: atom_id res chain seq x y z
N MET A 1 -28.76 -33.38 -14.33
CA MET A 1 -28.85 -32.49 -13.15
C MET A 1 -27.89 -31.35 -13.38
N VAL A 2 -28.42 -30.19 -13.77
CA VAL A 2 -27.65 -28.98 -14.07
C VAL A 2 -27.23 -28.38 -12.73
N ASN A 3 -25.91 -28.28 -12.49
CA ASN A 3 -25.34 -27.78 -11.26
C ASN A 3 -25.35 -26.23 -11.31
N LEU A 4 -26.51 -25.63 -11.02
CA LEU A 4 -26.72 -24.18 -10.91
C LEU A 4 -26.17 -23.72 -9.56
N LYS A 5 -24.85 -23.67 -9.38
CA LYS A 5 -24.26 -22.74 -8.41
C LYS A 5 -24.25 -21.37 -9.10
N ALA A 6 -25.35 -20.64 -9.00
CA ALA A 6 -25.38 -19.23 -9.36
C ALA A 6 -24.34 -18.51 -8.51
N LYS A 7 -23.20 -18.12 -9.10
CA LYS A 7 -22.26 -17.21 -8.45
C LYS A 7 -22.99 -15.87 -8.30
N LEU A 8 -23.09 -15.38 -7.07
CA LEU A 8 -23.61 -14.04 -6.80
C LEU A 8 -22.85 -13.03 -7.67
N PRO A 9 -23.51 -12.01 -8.23
CA PRO A 9 -22.83 -10.95 -8.98
C PRO A 9 -21.68 -10.35 -8.16
N ALA A 10 -20.56 -10.07 -8.82
CA ALA A 10 -19.36 -9.54 -8.13
C ALA A 10 -19.63 -8.22 -7.39
N ALA A 11 -20.51 -7.35 -7.93
CA ALA A 11 -20.97 -6.14 -7.27
C ALA A 11 -21.66 -6.42 -5.92
N TRP A 12 -22.49 -7.46 -5.84
CA TRP A 12 -23.12 -7.89 -4.60
C TRP A 12 -22.10 -8.36 -3.56
N ILE A 13 -21.10 -9.13 -4.02
CA ILE A 13 -20.00 -9.59 -3.15
C ILE A 13 -19.19 -8.40 -2.64
N ARG A 14 -18.87 -7.42 -3.51
CA ARG A 14 -18.18 -6.18 -3.12
C ARG A 14 -19.00 -5.38 -2.10
N GLY A 15 -20.31 -5.19 -2.36
CA GLY A 15 -21.22 -4.51 -1.44
C GLY A 15 -21.32 -5.20 -0.08
N LEU A 16 -21.49 -6.51 -0.07
CA LEU A 16 -21.55 -7.31 1.16
C LEU A 16 -20.23 -7.24 1.95
N LYS A 17 -19.08 -7.35 1.28
CA LYS A 17 -17.77 -7.19 1.92
C LYS A 17 -17.64 -5.81 2.59
N ARG A 18 -18.03 -4.74 1.90
CA ARG A 18 -18.01 -3.38 2.48
C ARG A 18 -18.90 -3.27 3.72
N GLN A 19 -20.11 -3.83 3.66
CA GLN A 19 -21.06 -3.81 4.80
C GLN A 19 -20.51 -4.61 5.98
N VAL A 20 -20.00 -5.82 5.77
CA VAL A 20 -19.38 -6.65 6.81
C VAL A 20 -18.19 -5.92 7.45
N THR A 21 -17.32 -5.33 6.63
CA THR A 21 -16.16 -4.56 7.11
C THR A 21 -16.62 -3.35 7.94
N THR A 22 -17.61 -2.59 7.46
CA THR A 22 -18.14 -1.43 8.20
C THR A 22 -18.72 -1.87 9.55
N THR A 23 -19.55 -2.91 9.57
CA THR A 23 -20.13 -3.44 10.82
C THR A 23 -19.04 -3.92 11.79
N GLY A 24 -18.02 -4.62 11.28
CA GLY A 24 -16.86 -5.06 12.07
C GLY A 24 -16.06 -3.89 12.66
N LEU A 25 -15.87 -2.82 11.89
CA LEU A 25 -15.18 -1.61 12.36
C LEU A 25 -16.01 -0.86 13.41
N GLU A 26 -17.33 -0.73 13.22
CA GLU A 26 -18.22 -0.12 14.23
C GLU A 26 -18.23 -0.90 15.55
N ALA A 27 -18.37 -2.23 15.47
CA ALA A 27 -18.30 -3.09 16.65
C ALA A 27 -16.95 -2.97 17.36
N SER A 28 -15.84 -2.99 16.60
CA SER A 28 -14.49 -2.85 17.16
C SER A 28 -14.26 -1.47 17.77
N ALA A 29 -14.82 -0.40 17.18
CA ALA A 29 -14.74 0.95 17.74
C ALA A 29 -15.51 1.05 19.06
N ALA A 30 -16.68 0.40 19.17
CA ALA A 30 -17.46 0.35 20.42
C ALA A 30 -16.71 -0.43 21.52
N LEU A 31 -16.16 -1.60 21.20
CA LEU A 31 -15.36 -2.42 22.12
C LEU A 31 -14.10 -1.69 22.61
N ALA A 32 -13.39 -1.02 21.70
CA ALA A 32 -12.21 -0.23 22.04
C ALA A 32 -12.55 0.91 23.00
N ARG A 33 -13.66 1.63 22.74
CA ARG A 33 -14.15 2.71 23.61
C ARG A 33 -14.54 2.20 25.00
N ALA A 34 -15.09 0.99 25.09
CA ALA A 34 -15.41 0.33 26.36
C ALA A 34 -14.18 -0.24 27.09
N GLY A 35 -12.97 -0.06 26.57
CA GLY A 35 -11.73 -0.60 27.14
C GLY A 35 -11.60 -2.13 27.03
N MET A 36 -12.45 -2.77 26.23
CA MET A 36 -12.43 -4.21 26.07
C MET A 36 -11.29 -4.65 25.16
N LEU A 37 -10.73 -5.84 25.42
CA LEU A 37 -9.64 -6.43 24.63
C LEU A 37 -8.39 -5.52 24.51
N ALA A 38 -8.09 -4.70 25.51
CA ALA A 38 -6.98 -3.72 25.49
C ALA A 38 -5.63 -4.35 25.09
N GLY A 39 -5.37 -5.62 25.44
CA GLY A 39 -4.16 -6.34 25.02
C GLY A 39 -4.06 -6.62 23.50
N ALA A 40 -5.12 -6.33 22.70
CA ALA A 40 -5.06 -6.47 21.25
C ALA A 40 -4.21 -5.38 20.57
N ARG A 41 -4.11 -4.19 21.20
CA ARG A 41 -3.36 -3.04 20.70
C ARG A 41 -1.86 -3.35 20.52
N GLY A 42 -1.30 -4.20 21.37
CA GLY A 42 0.14 -4.45 21.40
C GLY A 42 0.92 -3.23 21.88
N ARG A 43 2.11 -3.02 21.29
CA ARG A 43 3.02 -1.90 21.57
C ARG A 43 2.77 -0.69 20.68
N GLY A 44 2.19 -0.90 19.51
CA GLY A 44 1.94 0.19 18.56
C GLY A 44 1.43 -0.31 17.21
N SER A 45 1.43 0.59 16.25
CA SER A 45 0.92 0.35 14.90
C SER A 45 1.78 1.07 13.85
N ILE A 46 1.96 0.44 12.70
CA ILE A 46 2.54 1.05 11.51
C ILE A 46 1.41 1.23 10.51
N PHE A 47 1.16 2.48 10.09
CA PHE A 47 0.12 2.81 9.14
C PHE A 47 0.70 2.88 7.72
N THR A 48 -0.06 2.38 6.74
CA THR A 48 0.29 2.52 5.33
C THR A 48 -0.76 3.32 4.58
N LEU A 49 -0.25 4.21 3.75
CA LEU A 49 -0.98 5.03 2.79
C LEU A 49 -0.31 4.89 1.41
N HIS A 50 -0.98 5.39 0.38
CA HIS A 50 -0.43 5.54 -0.96
C HIS A 50 -0.74 6.96 -1.44
N HIS A 51 -1.93 7.20 -1.99
CA HIS A 51 -2.36 8.55 -2.33
C HIS A 51 -2.92 9.29 -1.12
N VAL A 52 -2.45 10.53 -0.95
CA VAL A 52 -3.08 11.53 -0.09
C VAL A 52 -3.44 12.72 -0.98
N ARG A 53 -4.72 12.87 -1.31
CA ARG A 53 -5.19 13.90 -2.24
C ARG A 53 -6.66 14.27 -1.99
N PRO A 54 -7.11 15.45 -2.39
CA PRO A 54 -8.52 15.80 -2.34
C PRO A 54 -9.37 14.76 -3.06
N LYS A 55 -10.57 14.50 -2.51
CA LYS A 55 -11.47 13.49 -3.06
C LYS A 55 -11.78 13.74 -4.52
N GLN A 56 -11.52 12.77 -5.37
CA GLN A 56 -11.89 12.81 -6.78
C GLN A 56 -13.26 12.15 -7.00
N SER A 57 -14.10 12.75 -7.84
CA SER A 57 -15.41 12.20 -8.22
C SER A 57 -15.29 11.49 -9.57
N LEU A 58 -14.65 10.32 -9.58
CA LEU A 58 -14.56 9.47 -10.76
C LEU A 58 -15.59 8.34 -10.67
N ALA A 59 -16.24 8.04 -11.80
CA ALA A 59 -17.25 6.97 -11.87
C ALA A 59 -16.65 5.57 -11.67
N PHE A 60 -15.36 5.41 -12.02
CA PHE A 60 -14.64 4.14 -11.88
C PHE A 60 -13.32 4.37 -11.14
N GLN A 61 -13.19 3.80 -9.96
CA GLN A 61 -12.02 3.92 -9.08
C GLN A 61 -11.66 2.56 -8.46
N PRO A 62 -11.02 1.65 -9.20
CA PRO A 62 -10.68 0.32 -8.68
C PRO A 62 -9.67 0.41 -7.53
N SER A 63 -8.77 1.40 -7.56
CA SER A 63 -7.76 1.67 -6.53
C SER A 63 -8.22 2.68 -5.47
N GLY A 64 -9.51 3.05 -5.42
CA GLY A 64 -10.03 4.06 -4.48
C GLY A 64 -9.84 3.70 -2.99
N HIS A 65 -9.56 2.45 -2.68
CA HIS A 65 -9.18 2.02 -1.34
C HIS A 65 -7.78 2.51 -0.92
N LEU A 66 -6.91 2.88 -1.87
CA LEU A 66 -5.56 3.41 -1.64
C LEU A 66 -5.52 4.94 -1.53
N GLU A 67 -6.67 5.61 -1.65
CA GLU A 67 -6.76 7.07 -1.68
C GLU A 67 -7.41 7.61 -0.41
N VAL A 68 -6.68 8.41 0.35
CA VAL A 68 -7.23 9.12 1.50
C VAL A 68 -7.16 10.63 1.29
N THR A 69 -8.07 11.37 1.96
CA THR A 69 -8.02 12.83 1.88
C THR A 69 -7.06 13.42 2.91
N PRO A 70 -6.48 14.61 2.66
CA PRO A 70 -5.66 15.33 3.63
C PRO A 70 -6.40 15.57 4.96
N GLU A 71 -7.69 15.86 4.90
CA GLU A 71 -8.54 16.06 6.07
C GLU A 71 -8.64 14.77 6.90
N PHE A 72 -8.84 13.62 6.24
CA PHE A 72 -8.87 12.35 6.94
C PHE A 72 -7.52 11.96 7.54
N LEU A 73 -6.41 12.29 6.87
CA LEU A 73 -5.07 12.11 7.45
C LEU A 73 -4.92 12.94 8.72
N ALA A 74 -5.36 14.21 8.70
CA ALA A 74 -5.38 15.07 9.87
C ALA A 74 -6.23 14.47 11.01
N ASP A 75 -7.46 14.06 10.71
CA ASP A 75 -8.37 13.39 11.66
C ASP A 75 -7.74 12.12 12.27
N ALA A 76 -7.00 11.35 11.47
CA ALA A 76 -6.32 10.14 11.92
C ALA A 76 -5.20 10.46 12.91
N ILE A 77 -4.40 11.49 12.63
CA ILE A 77 -3.31 11.95 13.52
C ILE A 77 -3.91 12.48 14.83
N GLU A 78 -4.89 13.38 14.75
CA GLU A 78 -5.56 13.93 15.94
C GLU A 78 -6.18 12.81 16.80
N ARG A 79 -6.79 11.84 16.15
CA ARG A 79 -7.40 10.71 16.85
C ARG A 79 -6.37 9.83 17.55
N LEU A 80 -5.27 9.49 16.90
CA LEU A 80 -4.19 8.70 17.51
C LEU A 80 -3.50 9.46 18.64
N SER A 81 -3.32 10.77 18.51
CA SER A 81 -2.81 11.62 19.58
C SER A 81 -3.74 11.59 20.80
N ALA A 82 -5.05 11.74 20.59
CA ALA A 82 -6.06 11.65 21.66
C ALA A 82 -6.14 10.26 22.30
N ASP A 83 -5.84 9.19 21.55
CA ASP A 83 -5.74 7.81 22.05
C ASP A 83 -4.40 7.52 22.76
N GLY A 84 -3.52 8.52 22.89
CA GLY A 84 -2.28 8.46 23.63
C GLY A 84 -1.11 7.83 22.90
N TYR A 85 -1.11 7.80 21.56
CA TYR A 85 0.02 7.29 20.77
C TYR A 85 1.13 8.34 20.64
N ALA A 86 2.39 7.90 20.75
CA ALA A 86 3.56 8.67 20.36
C ALA A 86 3.85 8.44 18.87
N PHE A 87 4.05 9.50 18.11
CA PHE A 87 4.46 9.40 16.71
C PHE A 87 5.97 9.23 16.61
N VAL A 88 6.41 8.21 15.87
CA VAL A 88 7.82 7.86 15.76
C VAL A 88 8.22 7.62 14.30
N PRO A 89 9.47 7.90 13.92
CA PRO A 89 10.00 7.44 12.63
C PRO A 89 10.02 5.90 12.58
N LEU A 90 9.95 5.34 11.37
CA LEU A 90 9.83 3.89 11.21
C LEU A 90 11.07 3.12 11.69
N ASP A 91 12.24 3.69 11.56
CA ASP A 91 13.52 3.11 12.01
C ASP A 91 13.66 3.05 13.54
N GLU A 92 12.89 3.84 14.30
CA GLU A 92 12.80 3.72 15.76
C GLU A 92 11.88 2.58 16.24
N VAL A 93 11.08 1.98 15.37
CA VAL A 93 10.12 0.92 15.77
C VAL A 93 10.78 -0.23 16.54
N PRO A 94 11.98 -0.75 16.17
CA PRO A 94 12.64 -1.81 16.94
C PRO A 94 12.91 -1.43 18.39
N GLU A 95 13.38 -0.21 18.64
CA GLU A 95 13.64 0.30 20.01
C GLU A 95 12.34 0.46 20.80
N ARG A 96 11.33 1.07 20.19
CA ARG A 96 10.01 1.24 20.81
C ARG A 96 9.33 -0.09 21.12
N LEU A 97 9.54 -1.08 20.28
CA LEU A 97 9.00 -2.43 20.49
C LEU A 97 9.72 -3.13 21.66
N ALA A 98 11.02 -2.96 21.80
CA ALA A 98 11.82 -3.55 22.87
C ALA A 98 11.53 -2.90 24.25
N ASN A 99 11.04 -1.66 24.30
CA ASN A 99 10.75 -0.96 25.55
C ASN A 99 9.37 -1.37 26.11
N PRO A 100 9.30 -2.22 27.15
CA PRO A 100 8.04 -2.78 27.65
C PRO A 100 7.17 -1.75 28.39
N THR A 101 7.75 -0.65 28.86
CA THR A 101 7.06 0.39 29.65
C THR A 101 6.74 1.64 28.82
N GLY A 102 7.09 1.63 27.52
CA GLY A 102 6.89 2.75 26.62
C GLY A 102 5.42 3.02 26.31
N GLN A 103 5.13 4.27 26.01
CA GLN A 103 3.89 4.71 25.42
C GLN A 103 3.64 3.97 24.08
N PRO A 104 2.36 3.65 23.72
CA PRO A 104 2.09 3.05 22.42
C PRO A 104 2.54 3.99 21.30
N PHE A 105 3.12 3.42 20.25
CA PHE A 105 3.64 4.20 19.13
C PHE A 105 2.78 4.06 17.86
N ALA A 106 2.85 5.08 17.02
CA ALA A 106 2.32 5.08 15.65
C ALA A 106 3.41 5.57 14.70
N ALA A 107 3.69 4.80 13.64
CA ALA A 107 4.56 5.20 12.55
C ALA A 107 3.75 5.29 11.24
N PHE A 108 3.98 6.32 10.43
CA PHE A 108 3.32 6.52 9.16
C PHE A 108 4.24 6.20 8.00
N THR A 109 3.73 5.46 7.02
CA THR A 109 4.44 5.09 5.80
C THR A 109 3.58 5.35 4.58
N LEU A 110 4.19 5.78 3.48
CA LEU A 110 3.55 6.01 2.19
C LEU A 110 4.32 5.24 1.13
N ASP A 111 3.64 4.44 0.33
CA ASP A 111 4.27 3.61 -0.69
C ASP A 111 4.29 4.32 -2.06
N ASP A 112 5.11 3.83 -3.00
CA ASP A 112 5.22 4.18 -4.42
C ASP A 112 5.84 5.55 -4.75
N GLY A 113 6.03 6.43 -3.79
CA GLY A 113 6.61 7.76 -4.04
C GLY A 113 5.70 8.69 -4.84
N TYR A 114 4.39 8.62 -4.64
CA TYR A 114 3.44 9.52 -5.30
C TYR A 114 3.73 10.99 -5.00
N ARG A 115 3.60 11.87 -6.03
CA ARG A 115 3.83 13.32 -5.90
C ARG A 115 2.92 13.97 -4.87
N ASN A 116 1.67 13.50 -4.75
CA ASN A 116 0.73 14.01 -3.75
C ASN A 116 1.15 13.70 -2.29
N ASN A 117 2.16 12.88 -2.06
CA ASN A 117 2.76 12.73 -0.74
C ASN A 117 3.52 14.00 -0.32
N ALA A 118 4.20 14.67 -1.25
CA ALA A 118 4.82 15.97 -0.99
C ALA A 118 3.80 17.12 -1.03
N GLU A 119 2.85 17.08 -1.97
CA GLU A 119 1.90 18.18 -2.18
C GLU A 119 0.84 18.27 -1.08
N HIS A 120 0.35 17.14 -0.58
CA HIS A 120 -0.81 17.08 0.30
C HIS A 120 -0.55 16.39 1.64
N ALA A 121 0.28 15.34 1.70
CA ALA A 121 0.54 14.66 2.97
C ALA A 121 1.57 15.42 3.81
N LEU A 122 2.66 15.90 3.21
CA LEU A 122 3.71 16.65 3.93
C LEU A 122 3.14 17.85 4.71
N PRO A 123 2.29 18.73 4.15
CA PRO A 123 1.73 19.85 4.92
C PRO A 123 0.93 19.40 6.15
N VAL A 124 0.25 18.26 6.07
CA VAL A 124 -0.48 17.69 7.22
C VAL A 124 0.51 17.19 8.26
N PHE A 125 1.53 16.41 7.87
CA PHE A 125 2.55 15.92 8.80
C PHE A 125 3.33 17.07 9.45
N GLU A 126 3.64 18.13 8.70
CA GLU A 126 4.27 19.36 9.26
C GLU A 126 3.41 20.01 10.33
N LYS A 127 2.12 20.21 10.05
CA LYS A 127 1.19 20.84 11.00
C LYS A 127 1.19 20.17 12.38
N TYR A 128 1.34 18.85 12.40
CA TYR A 128 1.32 18.07 13.64
C TYR A 128 2.69 17.63 14.14
N GLY A 129 3.77 17.92 13.40
CA GLY A 129 5.14 17.51 13.75
C GLY A 129 5.33 15.99 13.72
N VAL A 130 4.64 15.28 12.82
CA VAL A 130 4.63 13.82 12.73
C VAL A 130 5.65 13.33 11.71
N PRO A 131 6.63 12.48 12.09
CA PRO A 131 7.56 11.87 11.15
C PRO A 131 6.86 10.83 10.28
N PHE A 132 7.32 10.68 9.03
CA PHE A 132 6.81 9.70 8.08
C PHE A 132 7.89 9.19 7.14
N THR A 133 7.68 8.00 6.58
CA THR A 133 8.58 7.37 5.60
C THR A 133 7.89 7.24 4.27
N VAL A 134 8.53 7.68 3.17
CA VAL A 134 8.09 7.42 1.80
C VAL A 134 8.95 6.32 1.20
N PHE A 135 8.33 5.23 0.78
CA PHE A 135 8.99 4.13 0.10
C PHE A 135 9.00 4.36 -1.40
N VAL A 136 10.20 4.36 -1.99
CA VAL A 136 10.43 4.77 -3.37
C VAL A 136 10.74 3.57 -4.25
N ALA A 137 9.90 3.31 -5.24
CA ALA A 137 10.21 2.39 -6.32
C ALA A 137 11.08 3.12 -7.36
N ARG A 138 12.35 2.69 -7.51
CA ARG A 138 13.31 3.34 -8.41
C ARG A 138 12.76 3.49 -9.83
N GLY A 139 12.16 2.42 -10.37
CA GLY A 139 11.66 2.40 -11.74
C GLY A 139 10.55 3.41 -12.01
N PHE A 140 9.76 3.78 -10.99
CA PHE A 140 8.76 4.84 -11.10
C PHE A 140 9.42 6.22 -11.10
N ALA A 141 10.34 6.45 -10.18
CA ALA A 141 11.06 7.72 -10.09
C ALA A 141 11.92 8.00 -11.34
N GLU A 142 12.51 6.98 -11.95
CA GLU A 142 13.34 7.07 -13.17
C GLU A 142 12.55 6.87 -14.48
N ARG A 143 11.23 6.68 -14.42
CA ARG A 143 10.35 6.52 -15.61
C ARG A 143 10.74 5.32 -16.50
N THR A 144 11.22 4.24 -15.88
CA THR A 144 11.59 3.00 -16.58
C THR A 144 10.53 1.91 -16.45
N HIS A 145 9.58 2.07 -15.51
CA HIS A 145 8.51 1.13 -15.24
C HIS A 145 7.17 1.87 -15.10
N SER A 146 6.11 1.25 -15.57
CA SER A 146 4.74 1.77 -15.50
C SER A 146 4.01 1.30 -14.23
N MET A 147 3.02 2.08 -13.81
CA MET A 147 2.06 1.72 -12.78
C MET A 147 0.84 1.10 -13.45
N TRP A 148 0.90 -0.22 -13.74
CA TRP A 148 -0.11 -0.91 -14.52
C TRP A 148 -1.54 -0.71 -13.99
N TRP A 149 -1.71 -0.59 -12.67
CA TRP A 149 -3.02 -0.39 -12.04
C TRP A 149 -3.60 1.00 -12.32
N GLU A 150 -2.76 2.02 -12.47
CA GLU A 150 -3.19 3.37 -12.83
C GLU A 150 -3.55 3.44 -14.33
N THR A 151 -2.67 2.89 -15.18
CA THR A 151 -2.89 2.91 -16.64
C THR A 151 -4.11 2.08 -17.04
N MET A 152 -4.32 0.92 -16.42
CA MET A 152 -5.49 0.08 -16.68
C MET A 152 -6.77 0.68 -16.09
N ALA A 153 -6.70 1.36 -14.94
CA ALA A 153 -7.86 2.07 -14.39
C ALA A 153 -8.32 3.20 -15.32
N ASP A 154 -7.37 3.95 -15.88
CA ASP A 154 -7.67 5.02 -16.84
C ASP A 154 -8.25 4.45 -18.14
N LEU A 155 -7.60 3.44 -18.75
CA LEU A 155 -8.08 2.80 -19.97
C LEU A 155 -9.49 2.23 -19.81
N ILE A 156 -9.71 1.40 -18.80
CA ILE A 156 -11.01 0.78 -18.52
C ILE A 156 -12.07 1.84 -18.19
N GLY A 157 -11.65 2.93 -17.52
CA GLY A 157 -12.53 4.05 -17.22
C GLY A 157 -13.09 4.74 -18.47
N ARG A 158 -12.28 4.90 -19.51
CA ARG A 158 -12.60 5.63 -20.75
C ARG A 158 -13.35 4.78 -21.77
N GLU A 159 -12.98 3.49 -21.88
CA GLU A 159 -13.47 2.62 -22.95
C GLU A 159 -14.82 1.97 -22.63
N ARG A 160 -15.52 1.55 -23.68
CA ARG A 160 -16.76 0.76 -23.60
C ARG A 160 -16.55 -0.72 -23.91
N GLU A 161 -15.43 -1.03 -24.55
CA GLU A 161 -15.00 -2.39 -24.87
C GLU A 161 -13.49 -2.42 -25.11
N LEU A 162 -12.87 -3.54 -24.89
CA LEU A 162 -11.46 -3.82 -25.18
C LEU A 162 -11.34 -5.20 -25.86
N SER A 163 -10.23 -5.41 -26.56
CA SER A 163 -9.82 -6.73 -27.01
C SER A 163 -8.48 -7.09 -26.38
N PHE A 164 -8.40 -8.23 -25.70
CA PHE A 164 -7.14 -8.67 -25.06
C PHE A 164 -7.07 -10.19 -25.04
N ASP A 165 -5.84 -10.73 -25.14
CA ASP A 165 -5.59 -12.16 -25.00
C ASP A 165 -5.08 -12.48 -23.60
N PHE A 166 -5.88 -13.15 -22.78
CA PHE A 166 -5.49 -13.62 -21.45
C PHE A 166 -4.80 -15.01 -21.49
N GLY A 167 -4.42 -15.50 -22.68
CA GLY A 167 -3.71 -16.77 -22.88
C GLY A 167 -4.50 -17.85 -23.62
N ASN A 168 -5.74 -17.55 -24.05
CA ASN A 168 -6.60 -18.45 -24.82
C ASN A 168 -6.99 -17.88 -26.19
N GLY A 169 -6.27 -16.90 -26.68
CA GLY A 169 -6.57 -16.11 -27.86
C GLY A 169 -7.30 -14.81 -27.53
N PRO A 170 -7.34 -13.86 -28.49
CA PRO A 170 -8.01 -12.58 -28.29
C PRO A 170 -9.49 -12.73 -27.98
N GLU A 171 -9.97 -12.05 -26.95
CA GLU A 171 -11.38 -12.00 -26.58
C GLU A 171 -11.85 -10.55 -26.41
N ARG A 172 -13.14 -10.32 -26.66
CA ARG A 172 -13.79 -9.05 -26.44
C ARG A 172 -14.21 -8.92 -24.97
N ILE A 173 -13.91 -7.77 -24.38
CA ILE A 173 -14.21 -7.42 -22.99
C ILE A 173 -15.18 -6.25 -23.00
N GLU A 174 -16.39 -6.47 -22.53
CA GLU A 174 -17.41 -5.42 -22.42
C GLU A 174 -17.14 -4.55 -21.20
N LEU A 175 -17.26 -3.22 -21.34
CA LEU A 175 -17.02 -2.20 -20.33
C LEU A 175 -18.17 -1.17 -20.25
N GLY A 176 -19.39 -1.60 -20.64
CA GLY A 176 -20.56 -0.74 -20.74
C GLY A 176 -21.15 -0.29 -19.40
N CYS A 177 -20.81 -0.98 -18.30
CA CYS A 177 -21.28 -0.64 -16.95
C CYS A 177 -20.16 -0.79 -15.90
N GLU A 178 -20.38 -0.22 -14.72
CA GLU A 178 -19.41 -0.23 -13.64
C GLU A 178 -19.00 -1.66 -13.22
N GLU A 179 -19.94 -2.59 -13.16
CA GLU A 179 -19.66 -3.99 -12.81
C GLU A 179 -18.71 -4.64 -13.79
N GLN A 180 -18.94 -4.47 -15.11
CA GLN A 180 -18.06 -5.00 -16.15
C GLN A 180 -16.65 -4.38 -16.06
N LYS A 181 -16.55 -3.10 -15.75
CA LYS A 181 -15.27 -2.42 -15.56
C LYS A 181 -14.47 -2.99 -14.38
N PHE A 182 -15.12 -3.22 -13.24
CA PHE A 182 -14.47 -3.86 -12.09
C PHE A 182 -14.06 -5.30 -12.39
N ASP A 183 -14.92 -6.09 -13.04
CA ASP A 183 -14.59 -7.46 -13.39
C ASP A 183 -13.43 -7.54 -14.40
N ALA A 184 -13.36 -6.60 -15.35
CA ALA A 184 -12.23 -6.48 -16.26
C ALA A 184 -10.94 -6.14 -15.51
N PHE A 185 -10.97 -5.15 -14.61
CA PHE A 185 -9.82 -4.76 -13.81
C PHE A 185 -9.30 -5.93 -12.95
N ASP A 186 -10.20 -6.65 -12.29
CA ASP A 186 -9.86 -7.83 -11.49
C ASP A 186 -9.18 -8.92 -12.34
N ARG A 187 -9.62 -9.12 -13.60
CA ARG A 187 -8.98 -10.06 -14.54
C ARG A 187 -7.56 -9.65 -14.93
N PHE A 188 -7.29 -8.35 -15.14
CA PHE A 188 -5.95 -7.84 -15.38
C PHE A 188 -5.07 -7.98 -14.13
N ALA A 189 -5.61 -7.71 -12.95
CA ALA A 189 -4.90 -7.94 -11.70
C ALA A 189 -4.55 -9.43 -11.50
N ASP A 190 -5.49 -10.34 -11.78
CA ASP A 190 -5.25 -11.78 -11.72
C ASP A 190 -4.17 -12.23 -12.73
N LEU A 191 -4.10 -11.60 -13.92
CA LEU A 191 -3.06 -11.88 -14.91
C LEU A 191 -1.67 -11.59 -14.35
N VAL A 192 -1.48 -10.43 -13.69
CA VAL A 192 -0.22 -10.02 -13.05
C VAL A 192 0.22 -11.06 -12.01
N PHE A 193 -0.71 -11.60 -11.23
CA PHE A 193 -0.40 -12.58 -10.18
C PHE A 193 -0.34 -14.03 -10.67
N ARG A 194 -0.83 -14.35 -11.85
CA ARG A 194 -0.83 -15.70 -12.43
C ARG A 194 0.42 -15.94 -13.29
N ASP A 195 0.74 -14.99 -14.17
CA ASP A 195 1.77 -15.10 -15.19
C ASP A 195 3.11 -14.50 -14.72
N ASP A 196 4.12 -14.44 -15.58
CA ASP A 196 5.30 -13.61 -15.33
C ASP A 196 4.87 -12.14 -15.32
N GLU A 197 5.09 -11.49 -14.19
CA GLU A 197 4.60 -10.13 -13.94
C GLU A 197 5.15 -9.12 -14.95
N ALA A 198 6.45 -9.21 -15.30
CA ALA A 198 7.05 -8.29 -16.25
C ALA A 198 6.44 -8.46 -17.65
N SER A 199 6.19 -9.70 -18.07
CA SER A 199 5.51 -10.00 -19.32
C SER A 199 4.06 -9.52 -19.33
N ALA A 200 3.32 -9.75 -18.24
CA ALA A 200 1.94 -9.29 -18.11
C ALA A 200 1.84 -7.76 -18.20
N VAL A 201 2.68 -7.03 -17.46
CA VAL A 201 2.73 -5.57 -17.49
C VAL A 201 3.12 -5.05 -18.87
N SER A 202 4.13 -5.65 -19.54
CA SER A 202 4.52 -5.26 -20.89
C SER A 202 3.38 -5.40 -21.91
N ARG A 203 2.56 -6.46 -21.79
CA ARG A 203 1.38 -6.67 -22.64
C ARG A 203 0.27 -5.66 -22.36
N MET A 204 0.05 -5.30 -21.09
CA MET A 204 -0.88 -4.23 -20.71
C MET A 204 -0.39 -2.87 -21.20
N ASP A 205 0.90 -2.57 -21.07
CA ASP A 205 1.50 -1.35 -21.60
C ASP A 205 1.36 -1.23 -23.14
N ALA A 206 1.48 -2.35 -23.85
CA ALA A 206 1.21 -2.36 -25.29
C ALA A 206 -0.26 -2.07 -25.60
N LEU A 207 -1.19 -2.65 -24.83
CA LEU A 207 -2.62 -2.38 -24.99
C LEU A 207 -2.93 -0.90 -24.76
N VAL A 208 -2.49 -0.31 -23.63
CA VAL A 208 -2.82 1.09 -23.32
C VAL A 208 -2.22 2.06 -24.34
N ARG A 209 -1.04 1.76 -24.90
CA ARG A 209 -0.45 2.56 -26.01
C ARG A 209 -1.30 2.51 -27.28
N CYS A 210 -1.91 1.37 -27.61
CA CYS A 210 -2.84 1.27 -28.76
C CYS A 210 -4.08 2.17 -28.59
N HIS A 211 -4.43 2.54 -27.34
CA HIS A 211 -5.50 3.45 -27.00
C HIS A 211 -5.02 4.88 -26.69
N GLY A 212 -3.81 5.23 -27.09
CA GLY A 212 -3.27 6.60 -26.97
C GLY A 212 -2.84 6.99 -25.56
N ILE A 213 -2.66 6.04 -24.64
CA ILE A 213 -2.15 6.29 -23.29
C ILE A 213 -0.65 5.97 -23.27
N ASP A 214 0.18 6.94 -22.84
CA ASP A 214 1.58 6.67 -22.54
C ASP A 214 1.72 6.24 -21.07
N PRO A 215 2.05 4.96 -20.79
CA PRO A 215 2.13 4.47 -19.43
C PRO A 215 3.28 5.07 -18.62
N LEU A 216 4.37 5.47 -19.28
CA LEU A 216 5.51 6.10 -18.60
C LEU A 216 5.26 7.57 -18.30
N GLN A 217 4.54 8.27 -19.21
CA GLN A 217 4.10 9.64 -18.95
C GLN A 217 3.12 9.68 -17.77
N MET A 218 2.17 8.74 -17.70
CA MET A 218 1.26 8.63 -16.55
C MET A 218 2.04 8.41 -15.25
N THR A 219 3.05 7.54 -15.25
CA THR A 219 3.93 7.35 -14.09
C THR A 219 4.65 8.67 -13.74
N ALA A 220 5.14 9.40 -14.75
CA ALA A 220 5.80 10.70 -14.57
C ALA A 220 4.87 11.75 -13.96
N ASP A 221 3.61 11.76 -14.32
CA ASP A 221 2.62 12.69 -13.79
C ASP A 221 2.25 12.38 -12.34
N LEU A 222 2.25 11.11 -11.95
CA LEU A 222 1.79 10.65 -10.64
C LEU A 222 2.89 10.59 -9.57
N THR A 223 4.14 10.29 -9.94
CA THR A 223 5.21 10.04 -8.98
C THR A 223 6.28 11.13 -8.98
N MET A 224 6.93 11.30 -7.86
CA MET A 224 8.06 12.20 -7.71
C MET A 224 9.26 11.73 -8.54
N ASP A 225 9.96 12.67 -9.18
CA ASP A 225 11.22 12.42 -9.82
C ASP A 225 12.40 12.48 -8.83
N ARG A 226 13.63 12.29 -9.36
CA ARG A 226 14.86 12.33 -8.56
C ARG A 226 15.07 13.67 -7.85
N ALA A 227 14.70 14.79 -8.45
CA ALA A 227 14.88 16.12 -7.87
C ALA A 227 13.87 16.38 -6.75
N GLU A 228 12.60 16.03 -6.99
CA GLU A 228 11.52 16.14 -6.01
C GLU A 228 11.77 15.24 -4.79
N LEU A 229 12.26 14.00 -4.99
CA LEU A 229 12.62 13.08 -3.90
C LEU A 229 13.79 13.60 -3.07
N ARG A 230 14.81 14.19 -3.70
CA ARG A 230 15.92 14.84 -2.99
C ARG A 230 15.44 16.03 -2.17
N GLU A 231 14.51 16.82 -2.69
CA GLU A 231 13.94 17.93 -1.95
C GLU A 231 13.15 17.46 -0.74
N LEU A 232 12.27 16.46 -0.94
CA LEU A 232 11.52 15.86 0.16
C LEU A 232 12.43 15.28 1.24
N SER A 233 13.55 14.63 0.86
CA SER A 233 14.48 14.01 1.81
C SER A 233 15.23 15.00 2.71
N ARG A 234 15.25 16.28 2.35
CA ARG A 234 15.83 17.35 3.20
C ARG A 234 14.89 17.80 4.33
N HIS A 235 13.63 17.41 4.22
CA HIS A 235 12.64 17.76 5.23
C HIS A 235 12.81 16.89 6.48
N LYS A 236 12.97 17.52 7.66
CA LYS A 236 13.28 16.86 8.94
C LYS A 236 12.31 15.75 9.38
N LEU A 237 11.07 15.75 8.88
CA LEU A 237 10.04 14.77 9.19
C LEU A 237 9.96 13.64 8.16
N ALA A 238 10.57 13.80 6.98
CA ALA A 238 10.48 12.86 5.89
C ALA A 238 11.73 11.97 5.83
N THR A 239 11.52 10.66 5.76
CA THR A 239 12.58 9.67 5.49
C THR A 239 12.25 8.93 4.22
N LEU A 240 13.24 8.67 3.34
CA LEU A 240 13.06 7.81 2.19
C LEU A 240 13.48 6.38 2.53
N GLY A 241 12.65 5.41 2.14
CA GLY A 241 12.91 3.99 2.26
C GLY A 241 12.90 3.29 0.89
N ALA A 242 13.42 2.06 0.82
CA ALA A 242 13.46 1.27 -0.39
C ALA A 242 12.10 0.64 -0.72
N HIS A 243 11.76 0.52 -2.03
CA HIS A 243 10.54 -0.15 -2.50
C HIS A 243 10.79 -0.97 -3.78
N THR A 244 11.94 -1.61 -3.88
CA THR A 244 12.44 -2.33 -5.07
C THR A 244 12.72 -1.40 -6.27
N ILE A 245 13.14 -1.99 -7.38
CA ILE A 245 13.32 -1.26 -8.65
C ILE A 245 12.02 -1.28 -9.45
N SER A 246 11.53 -2.48 -9.74
CA SER A 246 10.46 -2.72 -10.70
C SER A 246 9.07 -2.85 -10.09
N HIS A 247 8.97 -2.69 -8.76
CA HIS A 247 7.72 -2.89 -8.00
C HIS A 247 7.10 -4.29 -8.19
N ARG A 248 7.89 -5.31 -8.52
CA ARG A 248 7.40 -6.70 -8.66
C ARG A 248 7.30 -7.41 -7.31
N ALA A 249 6.38 -8.36 -7.23
CA ALA A 249 6.21 -9.25 -6.09
C ALA A 249 7.48 -10.08 -5.84
N VAL A 250 8.31 -9.69 -4.87
CA VAL A 250 9.65 -10.29 -4.62
C VAL A 250 9.58 -11.80 -4.33
N GLY A 251 8.49 -12.27 -3.69
CA GLY A 251 8.27 -13.68 -3.40
C GLY A 251 8.11 -14.55 -4.65
N ARG A 252 7.88 -13.95 -5.80
CA ARG A 252 7.72 -14.63 -7.10
C ARG A 252 9.00 -14.62 -7.94
N LEU A 253 10.01 -13.87 -7.53
CA LEU A 253 11.31 -13.78 -8.18
C LEU A 253 12.24 -14.89 -7.69
N SER A 254 13.27 -15.22 -8.46
CA SER A 254 14.38 -16.01 -7.93
C SER A 254 15.06 -15.26 -6.77
N GLU A 255 15.77 -15.98 -5.91
CA GLU A 255 16.47 -15.35 -4.79
C GLU A 255 17.48 -14.28 -5.25
N ALA A 256 18.21 -14.54 -6.33
CA ALA A 256 19.15 -13.59 -6.91
C ALA A 256 18.46 -12.32 -7.43
N GLN A 257 17.31 -12.47 -8.10
CA GLN A 257 16.51 -11.34 -8.56
C GLN A 257 15.92 -10.54 -7.40
N ALA A 258 15.32 -11.21 -6.40
CA ALA A 258 14.77 -10.54 -5.22
C ALA A 258 15.86 -9.76 -4.46
N ARG A 259 17.06 -10.34 -4.30
CA ARG A 259 18.20 -9.66 -3.70
C ARG A 259 18.64 -8.43 -4.50
N ALA A 260 18.72 -8.53 -5.83
CA ALA A 260 19.07 -7.42 -6.70
C ALA A 260 18.03 -6.29 -6.66
N GLU A 261 16.75 -6.61 -6.68
CA GLU A 261 15.64 -5.64 -6.56
C GLU A 261 15.74 -4.83 -5.26
N MET A 262 15.97 -5.51 -4.13
CA MET A 262 16.06 -4.86 -2.83
C MET A 262 17.37 -4.05 -2.67
N SER A 263 18.52 -4.64 -3.04
CA SER A 263 19.83 -3.99 -2.90
C SER A 263 19.93 -2.74 -3.77
N SER A 264 19.61 -2.85 -5.06
CA SER A 264 19.71 -1.72 -5.98
C SER A 264 18.69 -0.61 -5.68
N SER A 265 17.55 -0.96 -5.06
CA SER A 265 16.63 0.05 -4.55
C SER A 265 17.23 0.81 -3.36
N ALA A 266 17.94 0.12 -2.46
CA ALA A 266 18.66 0.76 -1.36
C ALA A 266 19.81 1.65 -1.88
N ASP A 267 20.57 1.17 -2.87
CA ASP A 267 21.64 1.95 -3.52
C ASP A 267 21.08 3.25 -4.12
N TYR A 268 19.90 3.18 -4.76
CA TYR A 268 19.23 4.35 -5.31
C TYR A 268 18.83 5.39 -4.24
N VAL A 269 18.25 4.94 -3.12
CA VAL A 269 17.90 5.85 -2.02
C VAL A 269 19.16 6.46 -1.41
N GLU A 270 20.25 5.69 -1.27
CA GLU A 270 21.54 6.18 -0.82
C GLU A 270 22.12 7.26 -1.77
N GLU A 271 22.02 7.07 -3.08
CA GLU A 271 22.40 8.09 -4.08
C GLU A 271 21.57 9.36 -4.00
N LEU A 272 20.30 9.28 -3.59
CA LEU A 272 19.41 10.43 -3.41
C LEU A 272 19.77 11.25 -2.17
N THR A 273 20.02 10.55 -1.05
CA THR A 273 20.05 11.14 0.30
C THR A 273 21.46 11.23 0.90
N GLY A 274 22.43 10.47 0.36
CA GLY A 274 23.75 10.27 0.97
C GLY A 274 23.72 9.28 2.15
N ILE A 275 22.57 8.69 2.48
CA ILE A 275 22.39 7.77 3.60
C ILE A 275 21.71 6.50 3.08
N ARG A 276 22.32 5.33 3.36
CA ARG A 276 21.71 4.05 3.00
C ARG A 276 20.45 3.82 3.84
N PRO A 277 19.29 3.52 3.21
CA PRO A 277 18.06 3.30 3.95
C PRO A 277 18.15 2.00 4.76
N THR A 278 17.69 2.05 5.99
CA THR A 278 17.54 0.88 6.88
C THR A 278 16.14 0.27 6.82
N THR A 279 15.25 0.86 6.02
CA THR A 279 13.85 0.44 5.91
C THR A 279 13.45 0.11 4.48
N ILE A 280 12.59 -0.90 4.31
CA ILE A 280 12.03 -1.32 3.02
C ILE A 280 10.56 -1.70 3.16
N ALA A 281 9.72 -1.34 2.18
CA ALA A 281 8.41 -1.94 1.99
C ALA A 281 8.43 -2.93 0.82
N TYR A 282 7.77 -4.06 0.99
CA TYR A 282 7.66 -5.03 -0.10
C TYR A 282 6.47 -4.67 -1.00
N PRO A 283 6.67 -4.60 -2.35
CA PRO A 283 5.57 -4.39 -3.27
C PRO A 283 4.42 -5.37 -3.05
N TYR A 284 3.18 -4.87 -3.12
CA TYR A 284 1.95 -5.57 -2.73
C TYR A 284 1.90 -6.03 -1.26
N GLY A 285 2.99 -6.50 -0.69
CA GLY A 285 3.16 -6.89 0.71
C GLY A 285 2.26 -8.02 1.21
N THR A 286 1.50 -8.69 0.34
CA THR A 286 0.61 -9.80 0.69
C THR A 286 1.39 -11.09 0.92
N ARG A 287 0.76 -12.09 1.56
CA ARG A 287 1.38 -13.43 1.75
C ARG A 287 1.75 -14.14 0.43
N LYS A 288 1.15 -13.76 -0.68
CA LYS A 288 1.47 -14.28 -2.02
C LYS A 288 2.64 -13.54 -2.67
N ALA A 289 2.91 -12.32 -2.23
CA ALA A 289 3.91 -11.44 -2.82
C ALA A 289 5.24 -11.45 -2.07
N VAL A 290 5.26 -11.86 -0.80
CA VAL A 290 6.46 -11.87 0.03
C VAL A 290 6.38 -12.93 1.11
N GLY A 291 7.52 -13.56 1.46
CA GLY A 291 7.59 -14.65 2.45
C GLY A 291 8.91 -14.69 3.24
N GLU A 292 9.09 -15.76 4.02
CA GLU A 292 10.22 -15.93 4.94
C GLU A 292 11.60 -15.83 4.26
N ARG A 293 11.72 -16.32 3.02
CA ARG A 293 12.94 -16.18 2.22
C ARG A 293 13.30 -14.70 2.05
N ASP A 294 12.31 -13.88 1.70
CA ASP A 294 12.50 -12.48 1.38
C ASP A 294 12.79 -11.66 2.64
N TYR A 295 12.19 -12.04 3.78
CA TYR A 295 12.51 -11.45 5.09
C TYR A 295 13.97 -11.69 5.49
N ARG A 296 14.53 -12.89 5.18
CA ARG A 296 15.95 -13.19 5.39
C ARG A 296 16.83 -12.36 4.46
N ILE A 297 16.49 -12.27 3.17
CA ILE A 297 17.22 -11.46 2.20
C ILE A 297 17.29 -9.99 2.68
N ALA A 298 16.17 -9.41 3.09
CA ALA A 298 16.14 -8.04 3.58
C ALA A 298 17.06 -7.84 4.80
N ARG A 299 17.01 -8.75 5.77
CA ARG A 299 17.90 -8.75 6.94
C ARG A 299 19.37 -8.86 6.53
N ASP A 300 19.71 -9.77 5.61
CA ASP A 300 21.09 -10.02 5.15
C ASP A 300 21.63 -8.83 4.34
N LEU A 301 20.75 -8.00 3.76
CA LEU A 301 21.07 -6.73 3.09
C LEU A 301 21.21 -5.55 4.06
N GLY A 302 20.99 -5.76 5.36
CA GLY A 302 21.16 -4.74 6.40
C GLY A 302 19.91 -3.91 6.69
N PHE A 303 18.73 -4.28 6.17
CA PHE A 303 17.49 -3.62 6.57
C PHE A 303 17.13 -3.99 8.02
N SER A 304 16.99 -2.98 8.88
CA SER A 304 16.56 -3.16 10.28
C SER A 304 15.05 -3.34 10.37
N VAL A 305 14.28 -2.75 9.46
CA VAL A 305 12.82 -2.84 9.39
C VAL A 305 12.39 -3.10 7.96
N ALA A 306 11.56 -4.13 7.77
CA ALA A 306 10.85 -4.31 6.50
C ALA A 306 9.36 -4.55 6.77
N VAL A 307 8.51 -3.90 5.96
CA VAL A 307 7.07 -3.87 6.19
C VAL A 307 6.29 -4.54 5.07
N THR A 308 5.18 -5.17 5.45
CA THR A 308 4.24 -5.85 4.56
C THR A 308 2.89 -5.09 4.55
N THR A 309 1.94 -5.53 3.73
CA THR A 309 0.53 -5.07 3.82
C THR A 309 -0.34 -6.04 4.63
N GLN A 310 0.26 -7.05 5.26
CA GLN A 310 -0.47 -7.97 6.13
C GLN A 310 -1.02 -7.19 7.33
N PRO A 311 -2.34 -7.29 7.61
CA PRO A 311 -2.96 -6.43 8.62
C PRO A 311 -2.60 -6.87 10.04
N GLY A 312 -2.30 -5.91 10.90
CA GLY A 312 -2.04 -6.20 12.31
C GLY A 312 -1.37 -5.05 13.07
N THR A 313 -1.42 -5.15 14.39
CA THR A 313 -0.68 -4.30 15.32
C THR A 313 0.68 -4.90 15.66
N ILE A 314 1.58 -4.06 16.14
CA ILE A 314 2.93 -4.44 16.52
C ILE A 314 2.93 -4.87 17.99
N CYS A 315 3.44 -6.07 18.28
CA CYS A 315 3.59 -6.61 19.63
C CYS A 315 4.93 -7.32 19.78
N GLU A 316 5.32 -7.68 20.98
CA GLU A 316 6.64 -8.22 21.35
C GLU A 316 7.11 -9.39 20.47
N LYS A 317 6.20 -10.25 20.00
CA LYS A 317 6.56 -11.37 19.10
C LYS A 317 7.26 -10.92 17.81
N TRP A 318 7.08 -9.68 17.39
CA TRP A 318 7.70 -9.15 16.18
C TRP A 318 9.17 -8.77 16.35
N LEU A 319 9.71 -8.74 17.57
CA LEU A 319 11.15 -8.56 17.83
C LEU A 319 12.03 -9.59 17.10
N THR A 320 11.52 -10.80 16.90
CA THR A 320 12.23 -11.87 16.19
C THR A 320 12.07 -11.79 14.66
N ARG A 321 11.23 -10.86 14.16
CA ARG A 321 10.88 -10.76 12.73
C ARG A 321 10.68 -9.31 12.29
N LEU A 322 11.65 -8.44 12.55
CA LEU A 322 11.58 -7.03 12.21
C LEU A 322 11.52 -6.76 10.70
N THR A 323 11.99 -7.70 9.88
CA THR A 323 11.94 -7.63 8.42
C THR A 323 10.65 -8.22 7.80
N GLY A 324 9.58 -8.35 8.58
CA GLY A 324 8.28 -8.85 8.12
C GLY A 324 7.12 -8.25 8.91
N LEU A 325 7.20 -6.97 9.29
CA LEU A 325 6.22 -6.31 10.15
C LEU A 325 4.88 -6.08 9.43
N PRO A 326 3.74 -6.25 10.12
CA PRO A 326 2.43 -5.93 9.59
C PRO A 326 2.20 -4.43 9.57
N ARG A 327 1.28 -3.99 8.71
CA ARG A 327 0.80 -2.60 8.67
C ARG A 327 -0.72 -2.53 8.74
N ILE A 328 -1.23 -1.37 9.08
CA ILE A 328 -2.64 -1.02 9.07
C ILE A 328 -2.87 -0.05 7.90
N SER A 329 -3.65 -0.48 6.91
CA SER A 329 -4.04 0.41 5.80
C SER A 329 -5.06 1.44 6.29
N LEU A 330 -4.75 2.73 6.11
CA LEU A 330 -5.74 3.79 6.14
C LEU A 330 -6.44 3.80 4.79
N ASN A 331 -7.68 3.32 4.78
CA ASN A 331 -8.39 2.92 3.58
C ASN A 331 -9.40 3.98 3.13
N GLY A 332 -9.35 4.37 1.85
CA GLY A 332 -10.21 5.38 1.27
C GLY A 332 -11.72 5.14 1.37
N HIS A 333 -12.13 3.87 1.52
CA HIS A 333 -13.54 3.53 1.70
C HIS A 333 -14.05 3.72 3.15
N TYR A 334 -13.15 3.88 4.12
CA TYR A 334 -13.47 3.86 5.55
C TYR A 334 -12.90 5.07 6.29
N GLN A 335 -12.99 6.25 5.73
CA GLN A 335 -12.41 7.49 6.24
C GLN A 335 -13.25 8.09 7.39
N ARG A 336 -13.11 7.49 8.59
CA ARG A 336 -13.73 7.98 9.82
C ARG A 336 -12.74 7.84 10.98
N ALA A 337 -12.54 8.92 11.75
CA ALA A 337 -11.59 8.94 12.88
C ALA A 337 -11.78 7.77 13.87
N ARG A 338 -13.03 7.39 14.18
CA ARG A 338 -13.30 6.24 15.06
C ARG A 338 -12.82 4.90 14.52
N TYR A 339 -12.71 4.75 13.19
CA TYR A 339 -12.17 3.52 12.59
C TYR A 339 -10.66 3.45 12.73
N VAL A 340 -9.97 4.59 12.81
CA VAL A 340 -8.54 4.64 13.12
C VAL A 340 -8.29 4.05 14.51
N SER A 341 -9.06 4.48 15.53
CA SER A 341 -9.01 3.89 16.88
C SER A 341 -9.34 2.39 16.87
N ALA A 342 -10.36 1.99 16.12
CA ALA A 342 -10.75 0.58 16.02
C ALA A 342 -9.60 -0.27 15.47
N LEU A 343 -8.97 0.17 14.37
CA LEU A 343 -7.83 -0.51 13.75
C LEU A 343 -6.60 -0.53 14.67
N ALA A 344 -6.24 0.63 15.25
CA ALA A 344 -5.11 0.77 16.16
C ALA A 344 -5.29 -0.03 17.46
N SER A 345 -6.53 -0.29 17.89
CA SER A 345 -6.83 -1.18 19.03
C SER A 345 -6.44 -2.64 18.79
N GLY A 346 -6.23 -3.06 17.54
CA GLY A 346 -5.96 -4.44 17.15
C GLY A 346 -7.15 -5.39 17.23
N ILE A 347 -8.31 -4.93 17.72
CA ILE A 347 -9.53 -5.75 17.91
C ILE A 347 -9.98 -6.39 16.58
N PRO A 348 -10.08 -5.66 15.44
CA PRO A 348 -10.49 -6.25 14.18
C PRO A 348 -9.63 -7.44 13.75
N PHE A 349 -8.32 -7.37 14.01
CA PHE A 349 -7.37 -8.40 13.62
C PHE A 349 -7.39 -9.63 14.55
N LYS A 350 -7.95 -9.50 15.76
CA LYS A 350 -8.22 -10.64 16.64
C LYS A 350 -9.53 -11.35 16.30
N LEU A 351 -10.55 -10.59 15.89
CA LEU A 351 -11.86 -11.14 15.54
C LEU A 351 -11.89 -11.81 14.16
N ALA A 352 -10.97 -11.43 13.26
CA ALA A 352 -10.86 -12.00 11.90
C ALA A 352 -10.03 -13.30 11.83
N ARG A 353 -9.49 -13.79 12.95
CA ARG A 353 -8.77 -15.06 13.07
C ARG A 353 -9.74 -16.17 13.47
#